data_dfc848b7f11432c912dc85e1867b7f1e
#
_entry.id   dfc848b7f11432c912dc85e1867b7f1e
#
_cell.length_a   1.000
_cell.length_b   1.000
_cell.length_c   1.000
_cell.angle_alpha   90.00
_cell.angle_beta   90.00
_cell.angle_gamma   90.00
#
_symmetry.space_group_name_H-M   'P 1'
#
loop_
_entity.id
_entity.type
_entity.pdbx_description
1 polymer ?
#
loop_
_entity_poly.entity_id
_entity_poly.type
_entity_poly.pdbx_seq_one_letter_code
_entity_poly.pdbx_strand_id
1 'polypeptide(L)'
;MNNLHRELAPVSDAAWEQIEEEATRTLKRFLAARRVVDVTDPQGAALSAVGTGHVAYLDGPCAGVSAVKRQVLPVVEFRVPFKLTRQAIDDVERGSQDSDWSPLKEAARKIAAAEDQTIFDGYMAAGIAGIRPQSSNTPLTLPATASDYPTVVAQALDQLRVAGVNGPYHLVLGEKAYTSITGGNEGGYPV
;
A
#
# COMPACT_ATOMS: atom_id res chain seq x y z
N MET A 1 16.06 -20.02 1.07
CA MET A 1 17.22 -19.58 0.24
C MET A 1 17.46 -18.11 0.54
N ASN A 2 18.65 -17.73 1.02
CA ASN A 2 18.97 -16.34 1.37
C ASN A 2 19.42 -15.59 0.10
N ASN A 3 18.48 -14.97 -0.62
CA ASN A 3 18.79 -14.23 -1.84
C ASN A 3 19.40 -12.84 -1.57
N LEU A 4 19.49 -12.43 -0.30
CA LEU A 4 20.01 -11.11 0.07
C LEU A 4 21.53 -11.11 0.18
N HIS A 5 22.18 -12.29 0.24
CA HIS A 5 23.62 -12.42 0.36
C HIS A 5 24.23 -11.50 1.43
N ARG A 6 23.55 -11.39 2.58
CA ARG A 6 23.92 -10.47 3.68
C ARG A 6 25.35 -10.70 4.17
N GLU A 7 25.76 -11.95 4.19
CA GLU A 7 27.11 -12.38 4.57
C GLU A 7 28.23 -11.81 3.68
N LEU A 8 27.90 -11.33 2.49
CA LEU A 8 28.85 -10.68 1.58
C LEU A 8 28.88 -9.16 1.72
N ALA A 9 27.94 -8.58 2.45
CA ALA A 9 27.88 -7.14 2.69
C ALA A 9 28.75 -6.76 3.90
N PRO A 10 29.48 -5.63 3.86
CA PRO A 10 30.25 -5.14 5.00
C PRO A 10 29.31 -4.46 6.04
N VAL A 11 28.35 -5.19 6.53
CA VAL A 11 27.30 -4.74 7.46
C VAL A 11 27.15 -5.81 8.53
N SER A 12 27.30 -5.43 9.79
CA SER A 12 27.18 -6.35 10.91
C SER A 12 25.74 -6.81 11.15
N ASP A 13 25.57 -7.89 11.88
CA ASP A 13 24.25 -8.41 12.24
C ASP A 13 23.44 -7.38 13.06
N ALA A 14 24.08 -6.67 13.99
CA ALA A 14 23.45 -5.62 14.76
C ALA A 14 22.97 -4.45 13.89
N ALA A 15 23.76 -4.05 12.89
CA ALA A 15 23.36 -3.02 11.95
C ALA A 15 22.21 -3.50 11.03
N TRP A 16 22.22 -4.77 10.59
CA TRP A 16 21.11 -5.36 9.86
C TRP A 16 19.81 -5.36 10.67
N GLU A 17 19.88 -5.70 11.96
CA GLU A 17 18.72 -5.69 12.86
C GLU A 17 18.12 -4.28 12.95
N GLN A 18 18.92 -3.24 13.19
CA GLN A 18 18.46 -1.85 13.25
C GLN A 18 17.87 -1.39 11.91
N ILE A 19 18.48 -1.75 10.77
CA ILE A 19 17.97 -1.46 9.42
C ILE A 19 16.59 -2.08 9.23
N GLU A 20 16.39 -3.33 9.60
CA GLU A 20 15.10 -4.02 9.47
C GLU A 20 14.03 -3.47 10.39
N GLU A 21 14.38 -3.16 11.63
CA GLU A 21 13.47 -2.54 12.59
C GLU A 21 12.99 -1.17 12.09
N GLU A 22 13.92 -0.33 11.63
CA GLU A 22 13.60 1.00 11.13
C GLU A 22 12.77 0.94 9.85
N ALA A 23 13.10 0.04 8.92
CA ALA A 23 12.32 -0.19 7.71
C ALA A 23 10.89 -0.62 8.06
N THR A 24 10.77 -1.61 8.95
CA THR A 24 9.48 -2.14 9.41
C THR A 24 8.63 -1.06 10.10
N ARG A 25 9.24 -0.29 11.00
CA ARG A 25 8.59 0.81 11.71
C ARG A 25 8.07 1.87 10.74
N THR A 26 8.91 2.24 9.77
CA THR A 26 8.55 3.25 8.77
C THR A 26 7.45 2.75 7.85
N LEU A 27 7.55 1.54 7.31
CA LEU A 27 6.53 0.95 6.45
C LEU A 27 5.18 0.83 7.18
N LYS A 28 5.15 0.29 8.41
CA LYS A 28 3.92 0.19 9.21
C LYS A 28 3.23 1.53 9.43
N ARG A 29 4.00 2.60 9.52
CA ARG A 29 3.47 3.96 9.71
C ARG A 29 2.82 4.51 8.44
N PHE A 30 3.43 4.27 7.28
CA PHE A 30 3.06 4.93 6.02
C PHE A 30 2.20 4.08 5.09
N LEU A 31 2.11 2.76 5.26
CA LEU A 31 1.22 1.88 4.48
C LEU A 31 -0.24 2.08 4.93
N ALA A 32 -0.93 3.00 4.28
CA ALA A 32 -2.31 3.34 4.61
C ALA A 32 -3.31 2.35 3.98
N ALA A 33 -3.11 1.96 2.74
CA ALA A 33 -4.02 1.08 2.01
C ALA A 33 -4.19 -0.29 2.68
N ARG A 34 -3.12 -0.85 3.26
CA ARG A 34 -3.19 -2.14 3.98
C ARG A 34 -4.10 -2.13 5.21
N ARG A 35 -4.56 -0.96 5.64
CA ARG A 35 -5.52 -0.83 6.76
C ARG A 35 -6.97 -0.95 6.31
N VAL A 36 -7.22 -0.88 5.00
CA VAL A 36 -8.56 -0.82 4.43
C VAL A 36 -8.82 -1.86 3.35
N VAL A 37 -7.83 -2.68 3.02
CA VAL A 37 -7.97 -3.82 2.12
C VAL A 37 -7.54 -5.11 2.80
N ASP A 38 -8.05 -6.24 2.32
CA ASP A 38 -7.60 -7.55 2.78
C ASP A 38 -6.16 -7.80 2.32
N VAL A 39 -5.32 -8.23 3.25
CA VAL A 39 -3.92 -8.54 3.00
C VAL A 39 -3.68 -10.00 3.36
N THR A 40 -3.23 -10.79 2.40
CA THR A 40 -2.86 -12.18 2.63
C THR A 40 -1.46 -12.29 3.23
N ASP A 41 -1.16 -13.42 3.84
CA ASP A 41 0.19 -13.72 4.31
C ASP A 41 1.20 -13.72 3.16
N PRO A 42 2.47 -13.35 3.44
CA PRO A 42 3.53 -13.34 2.43
C PRO A 42 3.72 -14.72 1.79
N GLN A 43 3.67 -14.77 0.47
CA GLN A 43 3.83 -16.00 -0.32
C GLN A 43 5.27 -16.23 -0.79
N GLY A 44 6.18 -15.32 -0.47
CA GLY A 44 7.58 -15.39 -0.83
C GLY A 44 7.90 -14.91 -2.26
N ALA A 45 9.20 -14.86 -2.56
CA ALA A 45 9.71 -14.29 -3.82
C ALA A 45 9.40 -15.11 -5.07
N ALA A 46 8.92 -16.35 -4.91
CA ALA A 46 8.57 -17.21 -6.05
C ALA A 46 7.17 -16.91 -6.62
N LEU A 47 6.35 -16.14 -5.91
CA LEU A 47 5.01 -15.78 -6.38
C LEU A 47 5.13 -14.82 -7.57
N SER A 48 4.69 -15.25 -8.74
CA SER A 48 4.70 -14.45 -9.97
C SER A 48 3.32 -13.95 -10.39
N ALA A 49 2.25 -14.63 -9.94
CA ALA A 49 0.88 -14.27 -10.28
C ALA A 49 -0.10 -14.85 -9.26
N VAL A 50 -1.25 -14.19 -9.14
CA VAL A 50 -2.40 -14.67 -8.37
C VAL A 50 -3.49 -15.15 -9.31
N GLY A 51 -3.96 -16.39 -9.13
CA GLY A 51 -5.06 -16.95 -9.92
C GLY A 51 -6.38 -16.27 -9.58
N THR A 52 -7.15 -15.85 -10.59
CA THR A 52 -8.48 -15.24 -10.39
C THR A 52 -9.59 -16.28 -10.24
N GLY A 53 -9.30 -17.55 -10.48
CA GLY A 53 -10.31 -18.62 -10.57
C GLY A 53 -11.06 -18.65 -11.90
N HIS A 54 -10.94 -17.63 -12.72
CA HIS A 54 -11.59 -17.54 -14.02
C HIS A 54 -10.79 -18.22 -15.14
N VAL A 55 -11.49 -18.51 -16.23
CA VAL A 55 -10.91 -19.08 -17.47
C VAL A 55 -11.39 -18.27 -18.68
N ALA A 56 -10.58 -18.24 -19.71
CA ALA A 56 -10.95 -17.81 -21.05
C ALA A 56 -10.96 -19.02 -21.97
N TYR A 57 -12.04 -19.22 -22.73
CA TYR A 57 -12.10 -20.29 -23.73
C TYR A 57 -11.29 -19.91 -24.93
N LEU A 58 -10.58 -20.86 -25.45
CA LEU A 58 -9.74 -20.74 -26.66
C LEU A 58 -10.10 -21.85 -27.65
N ASP A 59 -9.85 -21.58 -28.92
CA ASP A 59 -9.90 -22.62 -29.92
C ASP A 59 -8.79 -23.63 -29.65
N GLY A 60 -9.14 -24.90 -29.78
CA GLY A 60 -8.14 -25.97 -29.60
C GLY A 60 -7.11 -25.99 -30.75
N PRO A 61 -5.91 -26.52 -30.50
CA PRO A 61 -4.84 -26.56 -31.53
C PRO A 61 -5.15 -27.51 -32.70
N CYS A 62 -6.17 -28.38 -32.57
CA CYS A 62 -6.63 -29.26 -33.62
C CYS A 62 -8.09 -29.67 -33.42
N ALA A 63 -8.70 -30.24 -34.44
CA ALA A 63 -10.11 -30.67 -34.38
C ALA A 63 -10.37 -31.67 -33.25
N GLY A 64 -11.46 -31.46 -32.50
CA GLY A 64 -11.86 -32.31 -31.38
C GLY A 64 -11.16 -32.01 -30.05
N VAL A 65 -10.25 -31.00 -30.01
CA VAL A 65 -9.64 -30.53 -28.77
C VAL A 65 -10.22 -29.19 -28.38
N SER A 66 -10.67 -29.05 -27.13
CA SER A 66 -11.06 -27.77 -26.54
C SER A 66 -9.93 -27.28 -25.61
N ALA A 67 -9.75 -25.97 -25.53
CA ALA A 67 -8.73 -25.37 -24.67
C ALA A 67 -9.33 -24.24 -23.81
N VAL A 68 -8.83 -24.12 -22.58
CA VAL A 68 -9.14 -23.01 -21.70
C VAL A 68 -7.87 -22.43 -21.09
N LYS A 69 -7.76 -21.11 -21.10
CA LYS A 69 -6.65 -20.40 -20.49
C LYS A 69 -7.05 -19.95 -19.07
N ARG A 70 -6.25 -20.30 -18.08
CA ARG A 70 -6.41 -19.77 -16.72
C ARG A 70 -6.10 -18.27 -16.71
N GLN A 71 -6.97 -17.49 -16.07
CA GLN A 71 -6.74 -16.07 -15.89
C GLN A 71 -5.96 -15.83 -14.58
N VAL A 72 -4.99 -14.94 -14.65
CA VAL A 72 -4.12 -14.60 -13.54
C VAL A 72 -3.90 -13.09 -13.49
N LEU A 73 -3.66 -12.56 -12.30
CA LEU A 73 -3.17 -11.21 -12.06
C LEU A 73 -1.67 -11.29 -11.75
N PRO A 74 -0.81 -10.71 -12.59
CA PRO A 74 0.62 -10.69 -12.31
C PRO A 74 0.93 -9.84 -11.09
N VAL A 75 1.95 -10.24 -10.32
CA VAL A 75 2.48 -9.40 -9.23
C VAL A 75 3.53 -8.44 -9.76
N VAL A 76 3.67 -7.30 -9.07
CA VAL A 76 4.64 -6.26 -9.40
C VAL A 76 5.62 -6.10 -8.25
N GLU A 77 6.88 -5.98 -8.57
CA GLU A 77 7.95 -5.74 -7.60
C GLU A 77 8.38 -4.27 -7.65
N PHE A 78 8.20 -3.55 -6.54
CA PHE A 78 8.72 -2.20 -6.40
C PHE A 78 10.09 -2.21 -5.75
N ARG A 79 11.03 -1.47 -6.33
CA ARG A 79 12.40 -1.35 -5.83
C ARG A 79 12.80 0.11 -5.73
N VAL A 80 13.28 0.51 -4.57
CA VAL A 80 13.85 1.84 -4.34
C VAL A 80 15.27 1.68 -3.80
N PRO A 81 16.30 2.02 -4.58
CA PRO A 81 17.67 1.98 -4.09
C PRO A 81 17.92 3.11 -3.08
N PHE A 82 18.69 2.81 -2.04
CA PHE A 82 19.19 3.79 -1.10
C PHE A 82 20.65 3.50 -0.75
N LYS A 83 21.34 4.47 -0.20
CA LYS A 83 22.75 4.35 0.22
C LYS A 83 22.86 4.72 1.69
N LEU A 84 23.52 3.88 2.46
CA LEU A 84 23.93 4.18 3.82
C LEU A 84 25.42 4.48 3.84
N THR A 85 25.82 5.40 4.70
CA THR A 85 27.25 5.66 4.91
C THR A 85 27.85 4.54 5.73
N ARG A 86 29.12 4.23 5.49
CA ARG A 86 29.85 3.29 6.33
C ARG A 86 29.88 3.76 7.80
N GLN A 87 30.00 5.06 8.00
CA GLN A 87 29.97 5.63 9.35
C GLN A 87 28.70 5.28 10.11
N ALA A 88 27.50 5.40 9.47
CA ALA A 88 26.23 5.05 10.11
C ALA A 88 26.18 3.57 10.53
N ILE A 89 26.77 2.68 9.73
CA ILE A 89 26.88 1.25 10.04
C ILE A 89 27.87 1.03 11.20
N ASP A 90 29.06 1.65 11.13
CA ASP A 90 30.10 1.52 12.14
C ASP A 90 29.69 2.17 13.48
N ASP A 91 28.80 3.18 13.48
CA ASP A 91 28.25 3.81 14.68
C ASP A 91 27.44 2.82 15.51
N VAL A 92 26.70 1.90 14.87
CA VAL A 92 25.97 0.82 15.57
C VAL A 92 26.94 -0.08 16.32
N GLU A 93 28.04 -0.48 15.69
CA GLU A 93 29.06 -1.30 16.32
C GLU A 93 29.71 -0.61 17.54
N ARG A 94 29.75 0.71 17.55
CA ARG A 94 30.21 1.51 18.68
C ARG A 94 29.13 1.74 19.74
N GLY A 95 27.91 1.21 19.54
CA GLY A 95 26.79 1.27 20.48
C GLY A 95 25.85 2.44 20.28
N SER A 96 25.88 3.13 19.11
CA SER A 96 24.91 4.19 18.79
C SER A 96 23.50 3.62 18.73
N GLN A 97 22.55 4.37 19.32
CA GLN A 97 21.13 4.08 19.28
C GLN A 97 20.37 5.00 18.28
N ASP A 98 21.09 5.93 17.67
CA ASP A 98 20.55 6.99 16.82
C ASP A 98 21.31 7.15 15.50
N SER A 99 21.82 6.06 14.94
CA SER A 99 22.48 6.04 13.63
C SER A 99 21.61 6.66 12.55
N ASP A 100 22.23 7.31 11.55
CA ASP A 100 21.49 7.99 10.48
C ASP A 100 20.87 7.02 9.48
N TRP A 101 19.64 6.66 9.72
CA TRP A 101 18.79 5.86 8.83
C TRP A 101 17.89 6.71 7.91
N SER A 102 18.15 8.00 7.76
CA SER A 102 17.32 8.90 6.93
C SER A 102 17.15 8.42 5.49
N PRO A 103 18.20 7.92 4.77
CA PRO A 103 18.02 7.40 3.41
C PRO A 103 17.12 6.16 3.34
N LEU A 104 17.19 5.29 4.34
CA LEU A 104 16.32 4.11 4.46
C LEU A 104 14.86 4.52 4.70
N LYS A 105 14.63 5.46 5.61
CA LYS A 105 13.29 5.99 5.90
C LYS A 105 12.66 6.62 4.67
N GLU A 106 13.43 7.37 3.90
CA GLU A 106 12.96 7.97 2.66
C GLU A 106 12.59 6.90 1.62
N ALA A 107 13.44 5.87 1.44
CA ALA A 107 13.14 4.76 0.54
C ALA A 107 11.88 4.00 0.95
N ALA A 108 11.72 3.71 2.24
CA ALA A 108 10.53 3.05 2.77
C ALA A 108 9.25 3.88 2.56
N ARG A 109 9.32 5.21 2.74
CA ARG A 109 8.20 6.11 2.43
C ARG A 109 7.83 6.10 0.95
N LYS A 110 8.82 6.10 0.05
CA LYS A 110 8.58 6.01 -1.40
C LYS A 110 7.89 4.70 -1.79
N ILE A 111 8.31 3.57 -1.20
CA ILE A 111 7.66 2.27 -1.43
C ILE A 111 6.23 2.29 -0.92
N ALA A 112 6.00 2.77 0.31
CA ALA A 112 4.66 2.86 0.88
C ALA A 112 3.74 3.73 0.03
N ALA A 113 4.21 4.89 -0.42
CA ALA A 113 3.45 5.77 -1.31
C ALA A 113 3.14 5.12 -2.66
N ALA A 114 4.09 4.38 -3.26
CA ALA A 114 3.87 3.66 -4.51
C ALA A 114 2.84 2.54 -4.37
N GLU A 115 2.88 1.80 -3.27
CA GLU A 115 1.89 0.75 -2.97
C GLU A 115 0.50 1.36 -2.76
N ASP A 116 0.39 2.38 -1.90
CA ASP A 116 -0.88 3.06 -1.64
C ASP A 116 -1.47 3.65 -2.93
N GLN A 117 -0.67 4.33 -3.74
CA GLN A 117 -1.11 4.85 -5.03
C GLN A 117 -1.58 3.74 -5.96
N THR A 118 -0.88 2.61 -6.01
CA THR A 118 -1.26 1.46 -6.84
C THR A 118 -2.59 0.88 -6.39
N ILE A 119 -2.84 0.77 -5.10
CA ILE A 119 -4.09 0.22 -4.57
C ILE A 119 -5.25 1.20 -4.79
N PHE A 120 -5.07 2.50 -4.51
CA PHE A 120 -6.15 3.47 -4.64
C PHE A 120 -6.39 3.91 -6.10
N ASP A 121 -5.35 4.18 -6.86
CA ASP A 121 -5.45 4.77 -8.21
C ASP A 121 -5.22 3.76 -9.33
N GLY A 122 -4.58 2.65 -9.00
CA GLY A 122 -4.18 1.64 -9.95
C GLY A 122 -2.79 1.89 -10.56
N TYR A 123 -2.32 0.89 -11.27
CA TYR A 123 -1.08 0.93 -12.04
C TYR A 123 -1.32 0.28 -13.41
N MET A 124 -1.84 1.07 -14.35
CA MET A 124 -2.30 0.58 -15.66
C MET A 124 -1.19 -0.10 -16.47
N ALA A 125 0.07 0.36 -16.35
CA ALA A 125 1.20 -0.27 -17.04
C ALA A 125 1.42 -1.74 -16.61
N ALA A 126 0.97 -2.09 -15.41
CA ALA A 126 1.02 -3.46 -14.89
C ALA A 126 -0.35 -4.16 -14.92
N GLY A 127 -1.37 -3.55 -15.50
CA GLY A 127 -2.72 -4.10 -15.52
C GLY A 127 -3.43 -4.12 -14.17
N ILE A 128 -2.98 -3.31 -13.22
CA ILE A 128 -3.59 -3.21 -11.89
C ILE A 128 -4.63 -2.10 -11.89
N ALA A 129 -5.89 -2.47 -11.65
CA ALA A 129 -6.98 -1.54 -11.47
C ALA A 129 -7.04 -1.09 -10.01
N GLY A 130 -7.15 0.23 -9.80
CA GLY A 130 -7.26 0.80 -8.45
C GLY A 130 -8.69 0.85 -7.94
N ILE A 131 -8.86 1.01 -6.64
CA ILE A 131 -10.17 1.08 -5.99
C ILE A 131 -10.99 2.25 -6.55
N ARG A 132 -10.41 3.45 -6.66
CA ARG A 132 -11.12 4.64 -7.12
C ARG A 132 -11.64 4.54 -8.57
N PRO A 133 -10.80 4.14 -9.55
CA PRO A 133 -11.29 3.98 -10.93
C PRO A 133 -12.32 2.87 -11.13
N GLN A 134 -12.33 1.87 -10.24
CA GLN A 134 -13.27 0.75 -10.32
C GLN A 134 -14.57 0.99 -9.55
N SER A 135 -14.68 2.09 -8.82
CA SER A 135 -15.93 2.44 -8.14
C SER A 135 -17.03 2.76 -9.15
N SER A 136 -18.18 2.08 -9.01
CA SER A 136 -19.39 2.33 -9.81
C SER A 136 -20.28 3.44 -9.24
N ASN A 137 -19.99 3.90 -8.03
CA ASN A 137 -20.75 4.96 -7.38
C ASN A 137 -20.43 6.34 -7.99
N THR A 138 -21.43 7.21 -8.08
CA THR A 138 -21.22 8.59 -8.51
C THR A 138 -20.36 9.33 -7.48
N PRO A 139 -19.24 9.94 -7.89
CA PRO A 139 -18.40 10.70 -6.98
C PRO A 139 -19.16 11.86 -6.32
N LEU A 140 -19.01 12.02 -5.03
CA LEU A 140 -19.51 13.16 -4.28
C LEU A 140 -18.40 14.23 -4.18
N THR A 141 -18.80 15.49 -4.29
CA THR A 141 -17.85 16.60 -4.13
C THR A 141 -17.60 16.85 -2.65
N LEU A 142 -16.35 16.82 -2.23
CA LEU A 142 -16.00 17.18 -0.87
C LEU A 142 -16.18 18.69 -0.68
N PRO A 143 -16.91 19.16 0.34
CA PRO A 143 -17.11 20.57 0.61
C PRO A 143 -15.79 21.28 0.92
N ALA A 144 -15.76 22.60 0.74
CA ALA A 144 -14.59 23.41 1.14
C ALA A 144 -14.45 23.54 2.66
N THR A 145 -15.58 23.45 3.37
CA THR A 145 -15.67 23.66 4.82
C THR A 145 -15.73 22.31 5.54
N ALA A 146 -14.89 22.09 6.52
CA ALA A 146 -14.80 20.81 7.24
C ALA A 146 -16.07 20.48 8.04
N SER A 147 -16.79 21.49 8.54
CA SER A 147 -18.08 21.29 9.23
C SER A 147 -19.15 20.60 8.37
N ASP A 148 -19.03 20.66 7.04
CA ASP A 148 -19.99 20.06 6.11
C ASP A 148 -19.60 18.60 5.73
N TYR A 149 -18.40 18.14 6.11
CA TYR A 149 -17.94 16.78 5.81
C TYR A 149 -18.86 15.69 6.34
N PRO A 150 -19.42 15.77 7.57
CA PRO A 150 -20.34 14.74 8.09
C PRO A 150 -21.54 14.50 7.16
N THR A 151 -22.07 15.56 6.55
CA THR A 151 -23.19 15.46 5.61
C THR A 151 -22.82 14.64 4.36
N VAL A 152 -21.65 14.92 3.77
CA VAL A 152 -21.20 14.17 2.58
C VAL A 152 -20.80 12.74 2.93
N VAL A 153 -20.22 12.51 4.10
CA VAL A 153 -19.93 11.16 4.59
C VAL A 153 -21.23 10.37 4.77
N ALA A 154 -22.28 10.98 5.34
CA ALA A 154 -23.58 10.34 5.46
C ALA A 154 -24.18 9.99 4.09
N GLN A 155 -24.08 10.87 3.08
CA GLN A 155 -24.50 10.59 1.72
C GLN A 155 -23.71 9.45 1.08
N ALA A 156 -22.39 9.41 1.29
CA ALA A 156 -21.54 8.33 0.81
C ALA A 156 -21.92 6.97 1.44
N LEU A 157 -22.18 6.95 2.75
CA LEU A 157 -22.65 5.76 3.45
C LEU A 157 -23.99 5.27 2.92
N ASP A 158 -24.92 6.21 2.60
CA ASP A 158 -26.22 5.87 2.01
C ASP A 158 -26.05 5.25 0.63
N GLN A 159 -25.19 5.82 -0.23
CA GLN A 159 -24.86 5.22 -1.53
C GLN A 159 -24.33 3.79 -1.39
N LEU A 160 -23.43 3.54 -0.45
CA LEU A 160 -22.89 2.19 -0.21
C LEU A 160 -23.98 1.23 0.26
N ARG A 161 -24.87 1.65 1.16
CA ARG A 161 -26.00 0.84 1.63
C ARG A 161 -26.97 0.50 0.49
N VAL A 162 -27.32 1.48 -0.33
CA VAL A 162 -28.20 1.27 -1.50
C VAL A 162 -27.54 0.32 -2.50
N ALA A 163 -26.21 0.36 -2.64
CA ALA A 163 -25.44 -0.59 -3.45
C ALA A 163 -25.30 -1.98 -2.80
N GLY A 164 -25.86 -2.21 -1.61
CA GLY A 164 -25.79 -3.49 -0.89
C GLY A 164 -24.48 -3.75 -0.16
N VAL A 165 -23.62 -2.74 0.00
CA VAL A 165 -22.35 -2.87 0.72
C VAL A 165 -22.60 -2.67 2.21
N ASN A 166 -22.21 -3.66 3.02
CA ASN A 166 -22.32 -3.61 4.48
C ASN A 166 -20.97 -3.19 5.11
N GLY A 167 -21.05 -2.49 6.26
CA GLY A 167 -19.86 -2.13 7.04
C GLY A 167 -19.12 -3.32 7.66
N PRO A 168 -17.97 -3.07 8.29
CA PRO A 168 -17.50 -1.73 8.67
C PRO A 168 -16.99 -0.92 7.47
N TYR A 169 -17.16 0.41 7.56
CA TYR A 169 -16.66 1.33 6.54
C TYR A 169 -15.42 2.05 7.03
N HIS A 170 -14.54 2.40 6.11
CA HIS A 170 -13.33 3.17 6.38
C HIS A 170 -13.37 4.50 5.65
N LEU A 171 -13.08 5.58 6.35
CA LEU A 171 -12.89 6.91 5.77
C LEU A 171 -11.39 7.16 5.62
N VAL A 172 -10.92 7.26 4.38
CA VAL A 172 -9.53 7.55 4.05
C VAL A 172 -9.42 9.00 3.59
N LEU A 173 -8.60 9.79 4.27
CA LEU A 173 -8.44 11.21 4.00
C LEU A 173 -6.99 11.52 3.66
N GLY A 174 -6.80 12.42 2.70
CA GLY A 174 -5.50 13.04 2.48
C GLY A 174 -5.17 14.01 3.62
N GLU A 175 -3.88 14.36 3.75
CA GLU A 175 -3.34 15.21 4.83
C GLU A 175 -4.14 16.49 5.07
N LYS A 176 -4.47 17.23 4.02
CA LYS A 176 -5.22 18.50 4.12
C LYS A 176 -6.62 18.30 4.71
N ALA A 177 -7.36 17.31 4.21
CA ALA A 177 -8.71 17.03 4.69
C ALA A 177 -8.69 16.51 6.12
N TYR A 178 -7.72 15.66 6.46
CA TYR A 178 -7.51 15.17 7.82
C TYR A 178 -7.21 16.33 8.79
N THR A 179 -6.27 17.21 8.44
CA THR A 179 -5.93 18.39 9.24
C THR A 179 -7.12 19.34 9.43
N SER A 180 -7.93 19.53 8.37
CA SER A 180 -9.11 20.39 8.44
C SER A 180 -10.18 19.83 9.40
N ILE A 181 -10.35 18.52 9.47
CA ILE A 181 -11.28 17.88 10.42
C ILE A 181 -10.72 17.94 11.83
N THR A 182 -9.48 17.53 12.03
CA THR A 182 -8.89 17.41 13.38
C THR A 182 -8.53 18.75 14.01
N GLY A 183 -8.27 19.77 13.17
CA GLY A 183 -8.01 21.15 13.63
C GLY A 183 -9.25 22.04 13.58
N GLY A 184 -10.39 21.52 13.12
CA GLY A 184 -11.65 22.25 13.04
C GLY A 184 -12.21 22.50 14.45
N ASN A 185 -12.82 23.66 14.61
CA ASN A 185 -13.47 24.07 15.86
C ASN A 185 -14.84 24.61 15.52
N GLU A 186 -15.91 23.96 16.00
CA GLU A 186 -17.27 24.40 15.81
C GLU A 186 -17.83 24.87 17.15
N GLY A 187 -18.11 26.18 17.26
CA GLY A 187 -18.67 26.78 18.46
C GLY A 187 -17.80 26.64 19.71
N GLY A 188 -16.46 26.46 19.56
CA GLY A 188 -15.53 26.26 20.69
C GLY A 188 -15.24 24.80 21.04
N TYR A 189 -15.84 23.85 20.32
CA TYR A 189 -15.60 22.41 20.48
C TYR A 189 -14.83 21.82 19.29
N PRO A 190 -13.87 20.88 19.51
CA PRO A 190 -13.24 20.15 18.42
C PRO A 190 -14.30 19.39 17.61
N VAL A 191 -14.21 19.46 16.31
CA VAL A 191 -15.10 18.72 15.36
C VAL A 191 -14.67 17.27 15.28
#